data_1e7df6c089b26fa35010ab9306f710bf
#
_entry.id   1e7df6c089b26fa35010ab9306f710bf
#
_cell.length_a   1.000
_cell.length_b   1.000
_cell.length_c   1.000
_cell.angle_alpha   90.00
_cell.angle_beta   90.00
_cell.angle_gamma   90.00
#
_symmetry.space_group_name_H-M   'P 1'
#
loop_
_entity.id
_entity.type
_entity.pdbx_description
1 polymer ?
#
loop_
_entity_poly.entity_id
_entity_poly.type
_entity_poly.pdbx_seq_one_letter_code
_entity_poly.pdbx_strand_id
1 'polypeptide(L)'
;AFAMGIGPEAVAAGLGAFEPVPGRGTRFVGKHLVVIDEAYNANPDSVRAAMNVLAGEAGPRTFILGDMGEIGDSAEEAHREAGEYARSLGIDALYACGPLSRHAAEAFGEGGRWFETRDALIEALKGLRGTATVKASHFMGFAAVVRALQDNEE
;
A
#
# COMPACT_ATOMS: atom_id res chain seq x y z
N ALA A 1 -20.97 -6.25 20.24
CA ALA A 1 -20.34 -6.59 21.51
C ALA A 1 -21.23 -6.15 22.69
N PHE A 2 -21.58 -4.87 22.79
CA PHE A 2 -22.40 -4.34 23.91
C PHE A 2 -23.81 -4.96 23.96
N ALA A 3 -24.45 -5.17 22.81
CA ALA A 3 -25.76 -5.85 22.73
C ALA A 3 -25.73 -7.30 23.18
N MET A 4 -24.55 -7.91 23.30
CA MET A 4 -24.33 -9.29 23.79
C MET A 4 -23.81 -9.30 25.23
N GLY A 5 -23.83 -8.18 25.96
CA GLY A 5 -23.37 -8.10 27.34
C GLY A 5 -21.85 -8.15 27.53
N ILE A 6 -21.07 -7.96 26.47
CA ILE A 6 -19.60 -7.93 26.52
C ILE A 6 -19.16 -6.52 26.93
N GLY A 7 -18.49 -6.40 28.06
CA GLY A 7 -18.00 -5.12 28.59
C GLY A 7 -16.87 -4.51 27.75
N PRO A 8 -16.66 -3.19 27.85
CA PRO A 8 -15.65 -2.46 27.08
C PRO A 8 -14.22 -2.97 27.32
N GLU A 9 -13.91 -3.44 28.52
CA GLU A 9 -12.59 -3.98 28.86
C GLU A 9 -12.29 -5.29 28.12
N ALA A 10 -13.30 -6.19 28.01
CA ALA A 10 -13.16 -7.43 27.26
C ALA A 10 -13.05 -7.17 25.75
N VAL A 11 -13.75 -6.15 25.23
CA VAL A 11 -13.62 -5.70 23.84
C VAL A 11 -12.23 -5.14 23.59
N ALA A 12 -11.72 -4.28 24.47
CA ALA A 12 -10.38 -3.71 24.36
C ALA A 12 -9.28 -4.79 24.42
N ALA A 13 -9.42 -5.75 25.34
CA ALA A 13 -8.49 -6.88 25.44
C ALA A 13 -8.51 -7.77 24.19
N GLY A 14 -9.70 -8.06 23.63
CA GLY A 14 -9.84 -8.84 22.40
C GLY A 14 -9.28 -8.13 21.18
N LEU A 15 -9.44 -6.80 21.07
CA LEU A 15 -8.86 -5.99 20.02
C LEU A 15 -7.33 -5.88 20.16
N GLY A 16 -6.83 -5.77 21.40
CA GLY A 16 -5.39 -5.72 21.67
C GLY A 16 -4.66 -7.04 21.40
N ALA A 17 -5.37 -8.17 21.46
CA ALA A 17 -4.86 -9.51 21.15
C ALA A 17 -5.02 -9.89 19.66
N PHE A 18 -5.63 -9.01 18.85
CA PHE A 18 -5.83 -9.28 17.44
C PHE A 18 -4.51 -9.18 16.69
N GLU A 19 -4.09 -10.29 16.09
CA GLU A 19 -2.95 -10.30 15.15
C GLU A 19 -3.49 -10.08 13.73
N PRO A 20 -3.00 -9.03 13.02
CA PRO A 20 -3.41 -8.78 11.64
C PRO A 20 -3.03 -9.95 10.72
N VAL A 21 -3.91 -10.30 9.80
CA VAL A 21 -3.58 -11.24 8.73
C VAL A 21 -2.52 -10.59 7.85
N PRO A 22 -1.44 -11.31 7.45
CA PRO A 22 -0.43 -10.80 6.51
C PRO A 22 -1.08 -10.18 5.26
N GLY A 23 -0.60 -9.00 4.85
CA GLY A 23 -1.17 -8.26 3.73
C GLY A 23 -2.41 -7.43 4.05
N ARG A 24 -2.82 -7.35 5.32
CA ARG A 24 -3.98 -6.57 5.77
C ARG A 24 -3.62 -5.60 6.89
N GLY A 25 -2.82 -4.58 6.56
CA GLY A 25 -2.40 -3.55 7.50
C GLY A 25 -1.28 -3.99 8.45
N THR A 26 -0.59 -5.07 8.15
CA THR A 26 0.57 -5.49 8.95
C THR A 26 1.70 -4.48 8.82
N ARG A 27 2.30 -4.11 9.95
CA ARG A 27 3.31 -3.08 10.04
C ARG A 27 4.68 -3.68 10.40
N PHE A 28 5.69 -3.40 9.59
CA PHE A 28 7.08 -3.68 9.87
C PHE A 28 7.82 -2.37 10.12
N VAL A 29 8.60 -2.32 11.20
CA VAL A 29 9.40 -1.14 11.55
C VAL A 29 10.88 -1.51 11.49
N GLY A 30 11.54 -1.07 10.42
CA GLY A 30 12.99 -1.21 10.23
C GLY A 30 13.77 -0.01 10.78
N LYS A 31 15.06 0.03 10.49
CA LYS A 31 15.98 1.12 10.93
C LYS A 31 15.68 2.46 10.24
N HIS A 32 15.34 2.40 8.95
CA HIS A 32 15.18 3.58 8.10
C HIS A 32 13.83 3.63 7.39
N LEU A 33 13.11 2.51 7.38
CA LEU A 33 11.86 2.33 6.65
C LEU A 33 10.79 1.68 7.53
N VAL A 34 9.60 2.24 7.49
CA VAL A 34 8.38 1.59 7.98
C VAL A 34 7.62 1.05 6.77
N VAL A 35 7.27 -0.23 6.77
CA VAL A 35 6.48 -0.86 5.71
C VAL A 35 5.09 -1.18 6.24
N ILE A 36 4.06 -0.72 5.53
CA ILE A 36 2.66 -1.07 5.78
C ILE A 36 2.25 -2.05 4.67
N ASP A 37 2.05 -3.30 5.05
CA ASP A 37 1.68 -4.38 4.13
C ASP A 37 0.16 -4.45 3.94
N GLU A 38 -0.32 -4.00 2.81
CA GLU A 38 -1.70 -4.06 2.32
C GLU A 38 -1.80 -4.91 1.03
N ALA A 39 -0.82 -5.79 0.79
CA ALA A 39 -0.65 -6.51 -0.46
C ALA A 39 -1.56 -7.75 -0.64
N TYR A 40 -2.54 -7.94 0.24
CA TYR A 40 -3.48 -9.06 0.12
C TYR A 40 -4.44 -8.89 -1.05
N ASN A 41 -5.06 -7.73 -1.20
CA ASN A 41 -5.95 -7.39 -2.32
C ASN A 41 -6.06 -5.88 -2.52
N ALA A 42 -6.50 -5.45 -3.71
CA ALA A 42 -6.69 -4.04 -4.05
C ALA A 42 -7.97 -3.81 -4.84
N ASN A 43 -8.73 -2.81 -4.40
CA ASN A 43 -9.83 -2.20 -5.12
C ASN A 43 -9.80 -0.69 -4.85
N PRO A 44 -10.55 0.15 -5.59
CA PRO A 44 -10.48 1.60 -5.46
C PRO A 44 -10.67 2.11 -4.03
N ASP A 45 -11.66 1.61 -3.30
CA ASP A 45 -11.96 2.05 -1.92
C ASP A 45 -10.84 1.69 -0.96
N SER A 46 -10.32 0.45 -1.04
CA SER A 46 -9.23 -0.01 -0.18
C SER A 46 -7.90 0.68 -0.50
N VAL A 47 -7.66 1.05 -1.76
CA VAL A 47 -6.50 1.84 -2.17
C VAL A 47 -6.60 3.25 -1.59
N ARG A 48 -7.75 3.92 -1.69
CA ARG A 48 -7.96 5.24 -1.08
C ARG A 48 -7.79 5.20 0.45
N ALA A 49 -8.34 4.17 1.11
CA ALA A 49 -8.18 3.99 2.56
C ALA A 49 -6.70 3.84 2.96
N ALA A 50 -5.94 3.03 2.24
CA ALA A 50 -4.51 2.83 2.49
C ALA A 50 -3.69 4.11 2.24
N MET A 51 -4.04 4.91 1.22
CA MET A 51 -3.42 6.22 0.96
C MET A 51 -3.70 7.22 2.09
N ASN A 52 -4.91 7.23 2.65
CA ASN A 52 -5.24 8.09 3.79
C ASN A 52 -4.42 7.72 5.04
N VAL A 53 -4.21 6.43 5.29
CA VAL A 53 -3.33 5.96 6.38
C VAL A 53 -1.91 6.44 6.14
N LEU A 54 -1.36 6.22 4.94
CA LEU A 54 0.00 6.65 4.60
C LEU A 54 0.18 8.17 4.71
N ALA A 55 -0.83 8.95 4.32
CA ALA A 55 -0.77 10.41 4.39
C ALA A 55 -0.61 10.93 5.83
N GLY A 56 -1.07 10.17 6.84
CA GLY A 56 -0.89 10.48 8.26
C GLY A 56 0.46 10.05 8.85
N GLU A 57 1.29 9.34 8.09
CA GLU A 57 2.57 8.82 8.56
C GLU A 57 3.71 9.85 8.41
N ALA A 58 4.82 9.58 9.12
CA ALA A 58 6.04 10.36 8.96
C ALA A 58 6.65 10.16 7.55
N GLY A 59 7.10 11.24 6.93
CA GLY A 59 7.71 11.22 5.61
C GLY A 59 9.21 10.91 5.61
N PRO A 60 9.79 10.72 4.42
CA PRO A 60 9.10 10.65 3.13
C PRO A 60 8.15 9.45 2.99
N ARG A 61 7.04 9.65 2.28
CA ARG A 61 5.96 8.65 2.12
C ARG A 61 5.91 8.16 0.69
N THR A 62 6.00 6.85 0.51
CA THR A 62 5.95 6.21 -0.80
C THR A 62 4.77 5.23 -0.87
N PHE A 63 3.89 5.40 -1.85
CA PHE A 63 2.85 4.44 -2.14
C PHE A 63 3.30 3.51 -3.27
N ILE A 64 3.28 2.20 -3.03
CA ILE A 64 3.69 1.18 -4.00
C ILE A 64 2.44 0.44 -4.45
N LEU A 65 2.06 0.64 -5.71
CA LEU A 65 0.80 0.18 -6.28
C LEU A 65 1.00 -0.85 -7.38
N GLY A 66 0.38 -2.02 -7.22
CA GLY A 66 0.12 -2.95 -8.32
C GLY A 66 -1.28 -2.79 -8.88
N ASP A 67 -1.59 -3.53 -9.94
CA ASP A 67 -2.91 -3.45 -10.55
C ASP A 67 -4.03 -3.83 -9.57
N MET A 68 -5.11 -3.08 -9.64
CA MET A 68 -6.38 -3.43 -9.04
C MET A 68 -7.16 -4.32 -10.03
N GLY A 69 -7.45 -5.55 -9.61
CA GLY A 69 -8.23 -6.49 -10.43
C GLY A 69 -9.74 -6.31 -10.28
N GLU A 70 -10.49 -6.98 -11.13
CA GLU A 70 -11.95 -7.13 -11.03
C GLU A 70 -12.78 -5.83 -11.11
N ILE A 71 -12.23 -4.77 -11.73
CA ILE A 71 -12.90 -3.47 -11.86
C ILE A 71 -13.71 -3.37 -13.17
N GLY A 72 -13.39 -4.19 -14.18
CA GLY A 72 -14.03 -4.13 -15.50
C GLY A 72 -13.58 -2.93 -16.33
N ASP A 73 -14.47 -2.36 -17.11
CA ASP A 73 -14.17 -1.32 -18.12
C ASP A 73 -13.68 0.01 -17.54
N SER A 74 -13.90 0.27 -16.25
CA SER A 74 -13.42 1.47 -15.56
C SER A 74 -12.03 1.32 -14.95
N ALA A 75 -11.31 0.24 -15.23
CA ALA A 75 -10.04 -0.06 -14.57
C ALA A 75 -8.96 1.01 -14.80
N GLU A 76 -8.79 1.51 -16.02
CA GLU A 76 -7.82 2.57 -16.34
C GLU A 76 -8.15 3.87 -15.58
N GLU A 77 -9.42 4.25 -15.58
CA GLU A 77 -9.90 5.44 -14.90
C GLU A 77 -9.69 5.35 -13.39
N ALA A 78 -10.02 4.21 -12.79
CA ALA A 78 -9.83 3.98 -11.35
C ALA A 78 -8.35 4.08 -10.93
N HIS A 79 -7.43 3.59 -11.78
CA HIS A 79 -6.00 3.73 -11.52
C HIS A 79 -5.53 5.18 -11.68
N ARG A 80 -6.02 5.89 -12.71
CA ARG A 80 -5.72 7.30 -12.91
C ARG A 80 -6.19 8.14 -11.71
N GLU A 81 -7.43 7.95 -11.27
CA GLU A 81 -7.98 8.61 -10.07
C GLU A 81 -7.16 8.30 -8.81
N ALA A 82 -6.66 7.08 -8.65
CA ALA A 82 -5.80 6.72 -7.53
C ALA A 82 -4.50 7.54 -7.54
N GLY A 83 -3.88 7.74 -8.69
CA GLY A 83 -2.68 8.58 -8.83
C GLY A 83 -2.94 10.05 -8.48
N GLU A 84 -4.02 10.61 -9.01
CA GLU A 84 -4.45 11.98 -8.69
C GLU A 84 -4.75 12.16 -7.20
N TYR A 85 -5.40 11.18 -6.61
CA TYR A 85 -5.74 11.19 -5.19
C TYR A 85 -4.49 11.13 -4.31
N ALA A 86 -3.55 10.24 -4.60
CA ALA A 86 -2.28 10.15 -3.88
C ALA A 86 -1.51 11.49 -3.91
N ARG A 87 -1.47 12.15 -5.08
CA ARG A 87 -0.87 13.47 -5.23
C ARG A 87 -1.61 14.53 -4.38
N SER A 88 -2.94 14.53 -4.38
CA SER A 88 -3.76 15.48 -3.60
C SER A 88 -3.55 15.36 -2.09
N LEU A 89 -3.20 14.17 -1.60
CA LEU A 89 -2.85 13.91 -0.20
C LEU A 89 -1.42 14.33 0.16
N GLY A 90 -0.61 14.78 -0.80
CA GLY A 90 0.78 15.15 -0.58
C GLY A 90 1.68 13.95 -0.30
N ILE A 91 1.36 12.76 -0.80
CA ILE A 91 2.26 11.60 -0.79
C ILE A 91 3.48 11.97 -1.64
N ASP A 92 4.70 11.63 -1.18
CA ASP A 92 5.93 12.12 -1.77
C ASP A 92 6.31 11.37 -3.06
N ALA A 93 5.97 10.08 -3.16
CA ALA A 93 6.22 9.26 -4.34
C ALA A 93 5.16 8.17 -4.54
N LEU A 94 4.89 7.84 -5.82
CA LEU A 94 4.06 6.70 -6.19
C LEU A 94 4.84 5.81 -7.16
N TYR A 95 5.14 4.58 -6.74
CA TYR A 95 5.81 3.58 -7.56
C TYR A 95 4.80 2.51 -7.97
N ALA A 96 4.67 2.28 -9.26
CA ALA A 96 3.65 1.42 -9.83
C ALA A 96 4.27 0.29 -10.68
N CYS A 97 3.68 -0.90 -10.63
CA CYS A 97 4.04 -2.02 -11.49
C CYS A 97 2.78 -2.76 -11.94
N GLY A 98 2.65 -2.89 -13.23
CA GLY A 98 1.50 -3.49 -13.91
C GLY A 98 0.95 -2.58 -15.00
N PRO A 99 0.29 -3.13 -16.03
CA PRO A 99 -0.20 -2.36 -17.17
C PRO A 99 -1.23 -1.28 -16.78
N LEU A 100 -2.11 -1.56 -15.82
CA LEU A 100 -3.14 -0.62 -15.38
C LEU A 100 -2.59 0.41 -14.39
N SER A 101 -1.74 0.01 -13.46
CA SER A 101 -1.14 0.91 -12.47
C SER A 101 -0.18 1.93 -13.08
N ARG A 102 0.23 1.75 -14.34
CA ARG A 102 0.92 2.76 -15.14
C ARG A 102 0.16 4.08 -15.16
N HIS A 103 -1.17 4.03 -15.35
CA HIS A 103 -2.04 5.21 -15.38
C HIS A 103 -2.01 5.99 -14.05
N ALA A 104 -1.85 5.28 -12.92
CA ALA A 104 -1.69 5.92 -11.63
C ALA A 104 -0.35 6.69 -11.51
N ALA A 105 0.75 6.09 -11.96
CA ALA A 105 2.06 6.75 -11.94
C ALA A 105 2.10 7.99 -12.85
N GLU A 106 1.51 7.90 -14.03
CA GLU A 106 1.39 9.02 -14.97
C GLU A 106 0.54 10.16 -14.39
N ALA A 107 -0.61 9.84 -13.79
CA ALA A 107 -1.51 10.83 -13.18
C ALA A 107 -0.95 11.46 -11.90
N PHE A 108 -0.13 10.73 -11.17
CA PHE A 108 0.60 11.26 -10.01
C PHE A 108 1.57 12.38 -10.43
N GLY A 109 2.20 12.25 -11.59
CA GLY A 109 3.12 13.23 -12.14
C GLY A 109 4.52 13.18 -11.52
N GLU A 110 5.05 14.30 -11.04
CA GLU A 110 6.39 14.35 -10.43
C GLU A 110 6.46 13.46 -9.18
N GLY A 111 7.42 12.54 -9.16
CA GLY A 111 7.53 11.49 -8.12
C GLY A 111 6.78 10.19 -8.47
N GLY A 112 5.98 10.18 -9.53
CA GLY A 112 5.35 8.98 -10.07
C GLY A 112 6.34 8.19 -10.94
N ARG A 113 6.50 6.90 -10.67
CA ARG A 113 7.38 6.00 -11.44
C ARG A 113 6.68 4.71 -11.74
N TRP A 114 6.72 4.30 -13.00
CA TRP A 114 6.20 3.00 -13.44
C TRP A 114 7.33 2.04 -13.81
N PHE A 115 7.13 0.78 -13.48
CA PHE A 115 8.05 -0.32 -13.76
C PHE A 115 7.34 -1.42 -14.51
N GLU A 116 7.95 -1.91 -15.57
CA GLU A 116 7.40 -2.97 -16.39
C GLU A 116 7.33 -4.31 -15.64
N THR A 117 8.31 -4.56 -14.78
CA THR A 117 8.43 -5.80 -14.01
C THR A 117 8.53 -5.54 -12.51
N ARG A 118 8.08 -6.53 -11.73
CA ARG A 118 8.22 -6.50 -10.28
C ARG A 118 9.69 -6.48 -9.84
N ASP A 119 10.58 -7.15 -10.56
CA ASP A 119 12.01 -7.17 -10.24
C ASP A 119 12.64 -5.79 -10.44
N ALA A 120 12.26 -5.07 -11.50
CA ALA A 120 12.70 -3.69 -11.72
C ALA A 120 12.16 -2.74 -10.63
N LEU A 121 10.92 -2.94 -10.19
CA LEU A 121 10.36 -2.22 -9.04
C LEU A 121 11.17 -2.51 -7.77
N ILE A 122 11.43 -3.77 -7.44
CA ILE A 122 12.19 -4.17 -6.24
C ILE A 122 13.60 -3.54 -6.26
N GLU A 123 14.27 -3.55 -7.41
CA GLU A 123 15.59 -2.92 -7.55
C GLU A 123 15.54 -1.41 -7.27
N ALA A 124 14.50 -0.74 -7.75
CA ALA A 124 14.31 0.70 -7.54
C ALA A 124 13.94 1.06 -6.08
N LEU A 125 13.49 0.10 -5.29
CA LEU A 125 13.15 0.27 -3.87
C LEU A 125 14.36 0.12 -2.93
N LYS A 126 15.51 -0.30 -3.43
CA LYS A 126 16.74 -0.38 -2.63
C LYS A 126 17.11 0.99 -2.07
N GLY A 127 17.35 1.04 -0.76
CA GLY A 127 17.67 2.28 -0.06
C GLY A 127 16.49 3.23 0.19
N LEU A 128 15.25 2.77 -0.03
CA LEU A 128 14.06 3.54 0.32
C LEU A 128 14.04 3.85 1.81
N ARG A 129 13.56 5.04 2.17
CA ARG A 129 13.48 5.51 3.55
C ARG A 129 12.11 6.11 3.84
N GLY A 130 11.78 6.23 5.12
CA GLY A 130 10.54 6.86 5.58
C GLY A 130 9.43 5.84 5.78
N THR A 131 8.26 6.05 5.18
CA THR A 131 7.12 5.12 5.27
C THR A 131 6.66 4.69 3.89
N ALA A 132 6.55 3.39 3.66
CA ALA A 132 6.04 2.82 2.42
C ALA A 132 4.79 1.97 2.68
N THR A 133 3.76 2.15 1.86
CA THR A 133 2.61 1.26 1.82
C THR A 133 2.63 0.45 0.54
N VAL A 134 2.51 -0.87 0.64
CA VAL A 134 2.48 -1.79 -0.50
C VAL A 134 1.06 -2.31 -0.70
N LYS A 135 0.46 -2.07 -1.86
CA LYS A 135 -0.91 -2.47 -2.17
C LYS A 135 -1.07 -2.96 -3.61
N ALA A 136 -1.63 -4.14 -3.77
CA ALA A 136 -1.91 -4.74 -5.07
C ALA A 136 -2.97 -5.83 -4.96
N SER A 137 -3.59 -6.19 -6.07
CA SER A 137 -4.42 -7.39 -6.13
C SER A 137 -3.58 -8.66 -5.92
N HIS A 138 -4.19 -9.68 -5.35
CA HIS A 138 -3.50 -10.91 -4.94
C HIS A 138 -2.68 -11.57 -6.05
N PHE A 139 -3.21 -11.60 -7.29
CA PHE A 139 -2.54 -12.20 -8.44
C PHE A 139 -1.21 -11.52 -8.81
N MET A 140 -0.98 -10.28 -8.38
CA MET A 140 0.25 -9.52 -8.63
C MET A 140 1.46 -10.04 -7.82
N GLY A 141 1.23 -10.82 -6.77
CA GLY A 141 2.28 -11.42 -5.96
C GLY A 141 3.16 -10.41 -5.21
N PHE A 142 2.60 -9.28 -4.79
CA PHE A 142 3.34 -8.18 -4.14
C PHE A 142 3.84 -8.50 -2.73
N ALA A 143 3.48 -9.64 -2.15
CA ALA A 143 4.15 -10.16 -0.96
C ALA A 143 5.68 -10.28 -1.16
N ALA A 144 6.14 -10.50 -2.39
CA ALA A 144 7.58 -10.49 -2.70
C ALA A 144 8.20 -9.09 -2.59
N VAL A 145 7.44 -8.03 -2.93
CA VAL A 145 7.88 -6.63 -2.75
C VAL A 145 8.00 -6.30 -1.27
N VAL A 146 7.02 -6.71 -0.46
CA VAL A 146 7.05 -6.53 1.01
C VAL A 146 8.28 -7.20 1.61
N ARG A 147 8.55 -8.48 1.26
CA ARG A 147 9.74 -9.20 1.74
C ARG A 147 11.03 -8.48 1.35
N ALA A 148 11.16 -8.06 0.10
CA ALA A 148 12.35 -7.36 -0.37
C ALA A 148 12.62 -6.04 0.39
N LEU A 149 11.55 -5.30 0.76
CA LEU A 149 11.69 -4.11 1.60
C LEU A 149 12.12 -4.45 3.03
N GLN A 150 11.66 -5.56 3.59
CA GLN A 150 12.05 -6.02 4.92
C GLN A 150 13.51 -6.48 4.94
N ASP A 151 13.92 -7.28 3.95
CA ASP A 151 15.30 -7.79 3.80
C ASP A 151 16.32 -6.64 3.64
N ASN A 152 15.94 -5.53 3.02
CA ASN A 152 16.81 -4.35 2.87
C ASN A 152 17.06 -3.59 4.19
N GLU A 153 16.32 -3.89 5.25
CA GLU A 153 16.42 -3.24 6.55
C GLU A 153 17.16 -4.09 7.61
N GLU A 154 17.46 -5.36 7.29
CA GLU A 154 18.29 -6.23 8.13
C GLU A 154 19.78 -5.90 8.00
#